data_3249831f982a87592d1dd11ff41c48d5
#
_entry.id   3249831f982a87592d1dd11ff41c48d5
#
_cell.length_a   1.000
_cell.length_b   1.000
_cell.length_c   1.000
_cell.angle_alpha   90.00
_cell.angle_beta   90.00
_cell.angle_gamma   90.00
#
_symmetry.space_group_name_H-M   'P 1'
#
loop_
_entity.id
_entity.type
_entity.pdbx_description
1 polymer ?
#
loop_
_entity_poly.entity_id
_entity_poly.type
_entity_poly.pdbx_seq_one_letter_code
_entity_poly.pdbx_strand_id
1 'polypeptide(L)'
;MIRLHCFGESGNAYKAALPMTLAGLDWEPVKVDFFAGAARSDAFRALNEMGEVPVLETDDGLRLSQSGAIQDWISERTGKFGGESPEQKREVLRWVLWDNHKLSGQAGSLRFLMNFLPPEKRPEQVIKWLKGRLAPTYATLDRALASRDWLVGDGPTNADFSCCGYLYYPEPFGFERADHPNIDRWLDRIAALPGWKHPYELMPGSPADRVRKETT
;
A
#
# COMPACT_ATOMS: atom_id res chain seq x y z
N MET A 1 -3.79 22.68 -0.18
CA MET A 1 -2.79 21.67 0.25
C MET A 1 -3.50 20.38 0.61
N ILE A 2 -2.94 19.24 0.28
CA ILE A 2 -3.51 17.92 0.63
C ILE A 2 -2.68 17.35 1.76
N ARG A 3 -3.32 16.81 2.80
CA ARG A 3 -2.66 16.10 3.90
C ARG A 3 -2.99 14.61 3.83
N LEU A 4 -1.98 13.76 3.97
CA LEU A 4 -2.16 12.32 4.07
C LEU A 4 -1.73 11.85 5.46
N HIS A 5 -2.67 11.46 6.29
CA HIS A 5 -2.41 10.82 7.57
C HIS A 5 -1.91 9.38 7.31
N CYS A 6 -0.65 9.13 7.65
CA CYS A 6 0.05 7.90 7.27
C CYS A 6 1.20 7.56 8.21
N PHE A 7 1.83 6.43 8.00
CA PHE A 7 3.14 6.06 8.55
C PHE A 7 3.88 5.16 7.55
N GLY A 8 5.21 5.21 7.57
CA GLY A 8 6.08 4.61 6.54
C GLY A 8 5.91 3.11 6.35
N GLU A 9 5.54 2.39 7.41
CA GLU A 9 5.35 0.94 7.37
C GLU A 9 4.00 0.49 6.81
N SER A 10 3.10 1.43 6.48
CA SER A 10 1.79 1.12 5.92
C SER A 10 1.82 1.02 4.39
N GLY A 11 1.77 -0.20 3.87
CA GLY A 11 1.61 -0.42 2.44
C GLY A 11 0.29 0.17 1.90
N ASN A 12 -0.78 0.17 2.69
CA ASN A 12 -2.03 0.82 2.31
C ASN A 12 -1.89 2.35 2.20
N ALA A 13 -1.08 2.98 3.05
CA ALA A 13 -0.79 4.41 2.91
C ALA A 13 0.09 4.68 1.68
N TYR A 14 1.05 3.79 1.39
CA TYR A 14 1.89 3.90 0.20
C TYR A 14 1.08 3.83 -1.11
N LYS A 15 0.01 3.02 -1.17
CA LYS A 15 -0.91 2.98 -2.32
C LYS A 15 -1.56 4.33 -2.65
N ALA A 16 -1.71 5.21 -1.65
CA ALA A 16 -2.20 6.57 -1.85
C ALA A 16 -1.05 7.55 -2.09
N ALA A 17 0.02 7.47 -1.32
CA ALA A 17 1.16 8.38 -1.36
C ALA A 17 1.89 8.35 -2.71
N LEU A 18 2.14 7.14 -3.25
CA LEU A 18 2.87 6.99 -4.51
C LEU A 18 2.13 7.63 -5.69
N PRO A 19 0.85 7.30 -5.98
CA PRO A 19 0.14 7.93 -7.10
C PRO A 19 -0.09 9.43 -6.91
N MET A 20 -0.25 9.96 -5.69
CA MET A 20 -0.28 11.41 -5.47
C MET A 20 1.02 12.06 -5.92
N THR A 21 2.16 11.49 -5.57
CA THR A 21 3.49 11.99 -5.95
C THR A 21 3.70 11.92 -7.46
N LEU A 22 3.40 10.76 -8.07
CA LEU A 22 3.55 10.57 -9.53
C LEU A 22 2.57 11.41 -10.35
N ALA A 23 1.41 11.73 -9.78
CA ALA A 23 0.46 12.65 -10.40
C ALA A 23 0.93 14.12 -10.33
N GLY A 24 1.88 14.45 -9.47
CA GLY A 24 2.38 15.81 -9.24
C GLY A 24 1.47 16.63 -8.34
N LEU A 25 0.69 16.00 -7.47
CA LEU A 25 -0.13 16.69 -6.48
C LEU A 25 0.76 17.28 -5.38
N ASP A 26 0.41 18.49 -4.94
CA ASP A 26 1.02 19.12 -3.76
C ASP A 26 0.38 18.55 -2.49
N TRP A 27 1.14 17.73 -1.76
CA TRP A 27 0.67 17.04 -0.57
C TRP A 27 1.78 16.90 0.48
N GLU A 28 1.38 16.77 1.74
CA GLU A 28 2.27 16.54 2.86
C GLU A 28 1.84 15.33 3.69
N PRO A 29 2.79 14.53 4.22
CA PRO A 29 2.48 13.44 5.12
C PRO A 29 2.25 13.96 6.54
N VAL A 30 1.17 13.51 7.19
CA VAL A 30 0.91 13.70 8.61
C VAL A 30 1.16 12.39 9.32
N LYS A 31 2.21 12.34 10.14
CA LYS A 31 2.59 11.11 10.87
C LYS A 31 1.51 10.66 11.85
N VAL A 32 1.08 9.42 11.73
CA VAL A 32 0.23 8.74 12.72
C VAL A 32 1.10 7.76 13.50
N ASP A 33 1.19 7.92 14.81
CA ASP A 33 1.91 6.97 15.70
C ASP A 33 1.05 5.71 15.90
N PHE A 34 0.98 4.91 14.84
CA PHE A 34 0.14 3.73 14.77
C PHE A 34 0.45 2.71 15.88
N PHE A 35 1.74 2.51 16.17
CA PHE A 35 2.18 1.52 17.16
C PHE A 35 1.93 1.96 18.61
N ALA A 36 1.84 3.28 18.87
CA ALA A 36 1.36 3.83 20.12
C ALA A 36 -0.17 3.88 20.22
N GLY A 37 -0.89 3.36 19.23
CA GLY A 37 -2.35 3.30 19.23
C GLY A 37 -3.06 4.58 18.81
N ALA A 38 -2.35 5.56 18.23
CA ALA A 38 -2.93 6.85 17.82
C ALA A 38 -4.15 6.71 16.91
N ALA A 39 -4.14 5.74 15.99
CA ALA A 39 -5.26 5.48 15.09
C ALA A 39 -6.55 5.00 15.82
N ARG A 40 -6.43 4.54 17.08
CA ARG A 40 -7.56 4.08 17.90
C ARG A 40 -8.11 5.14 18.83
N SER A 41 -7.47 6.31 18.91
CA SER A 41 -7.93 7.42 19.76
C SER A 41 -9.25 8.00 19.25
N ASP A 42 -10.03 8.58 20.16
CA ASP A 42 -11.29 9.26 19.80
C ASP A 42 -11.05 10.41 18.82
N ALA A 43 -9.95 11.14 18.99
CA ALA A 43 -9.56 12.22 18.09
C ALA A 43 -9.31 11.71 16.66
N PHE A 44 -8.63 10.56 16.48
CA PHE A 44 -8.43 10.00 15.16
C PHE A 44 -9.70 9.36 14.59
N ARG A 45 -10.54 8.76 15.43
CA ARG A 45 -11.85 8.22 15.01
C ARG A 45 -12.83 9.31 14.59
N ALA A 46 -12.69 10.53 15.09
CA ALA A 46 -13.44 11.68 14.60
C ALA A 46 -12.98 12.12 13.18
N LEU A 47 -11.74 11.78 12.80
CA LEU A 47 -11.20 11.98 11.45
C LEU A 47 -11.60 10.83 10.50
N ASN A 48 -11.53 9.60 11.00
CA ASN A 48 -11.92 8.37 10.31
C ASN A 48 -12.47 7.35 11.29
N GLU A 49 -13.78 7.09 11.22
CA GLU A 49 -14.52 6.17 12.10
C GLU A 49 -13.94 4.74 12.11
N MET A 50 -13.27 4.34 11.04
CA MET A 50 -12.65 3.01 10.92
C MET A 50 -11.38 2.88 11.77
N GLY A 51 -10.76 4.01 12.21
CA GLY A 51 -9.52 3.98 13.00
C GLY A 51 -8.32 3.42 12.23
N GLU A 52 -8.26 3.66 10.94
CA GLU A 52 -7.27 3.11 10.01
C GLU A 52 -6.60 4.22 9.18
N VAL A 53 -5.40 3.96 8.70
CA VAL A 53 -4.69 4.78 7.72
C VAL A 53 -4.64 4.05 6.37
N PRO A 54 -4.56 4.79 5.24
CA PRO A 54 -4.44 6.24 5.10
C PRO A 54 -5.76 6.98 5.30
N VAL A 55 -5.64 8.27 5.66
CA VAL A 55 -6.73 9.25 5.53
C VAL A 55 -6.21 10.46 4.77
N LEU A 56 -6.88 10.80 3.68
CA LEU A 56 -6.65 12.02 2.93
C LEU A 56 -7.55 13.11 3.49
N GLU A 57 -7.00 14.31 3.67
CA GLU A 57 -7.71 15.52 4.06
C GLU A 57 -7.31 16.67 3.16
N THR A 58 -8.28 17.46 2.70
CA THR A 58 -8.06 18.63 1.85
C THR A 58 -8.48 19.92 2.56
N ASP A 59 -7.97 21.08 2.12
CA ASP A 59 -8.29 22.37 2.73
C ASP A 59 -9.77 22.77 2.58
N ASP A 60 -10.48 22.23 1.60
CA ASP A 60 -11.92 22.41 1.40
C ASP A 60 -12.78 21.49 2.28
N GLY A 61 -12.14 20.71 3.15
CA GLY A 61 -12.80 19.90 4.18
C GLY A 61 -13.17 18.48 3.75
N LEU A 62 -12.77 18.03 2.55
CA LEU A 62 -12.92 16.61 2.18
C LEU A 62 -12.06 15.75 3.11
N ARG A 63 -12.66 14.69 3.62
CA ARG A 63 -11.96 13.60 4.32
C ARG A 63 -12.31 12.28 3.64
N LEU A 64 -11.28 11.53 3.27
CA LEU A 64 -11.44 10.29 2.55
C LEU A 64 -10.51 9.22 3.12
N SER A 65 -11.06 8.10 3.51
CA SER A 65 -10.32 6.90 3.94
C SER A 65 -10.43 5.80 2.87
N GLN A 66 -9.74 4.69 3.09
CA GLN A 66 -9.55 3.57 2.16
C GLN A 66 -8.69 3.93 0.93
N SER A 67 -7.55 3.25 0.82
CA SER A 67 -6.56 3.55 -0.24
C SER A 67 -7.14 3.50 -1.66
N GLY A 68 -8.04 2.56 -1.93
CA GLY A 68 -8.70 2.46 -3.24
C GLY A 68 -9.62 3.64 -3.55
N ALA A 69 -10.35 4.16 -2.56
CA ALA A 69 -11.18 5.35 -2.73
C ALA A 69 -10.31 6.61 -2.93
N ILE A 70 -9.18 6.70 -2.20
CA ILE A 70 -8.21 7.79 -2.40
C ILE A 70 -7.60 7.73 -3.81
N GLN A 71 -7.26 6.54 -4.29
CA GLN A 71 -6.76 6.34 -5.66
C GLN A 71 -7.78 6.77 -6.72
N ASP A 72 -9.05 6.46 -6.52
CA ASP A 72 -10.13 6.88 -7.41
C ASP A 72 -10.26 8.40 -7.44
N TRP A 73 -10.28 9.05 -6.28
CA TRP A 73 -10.28 10.50 -6.15
C TRP A 73 -9.07 11.16 -6.85
N ILE A 74 -7.85 10.57 -6.72
CA ILE A 74 -6.67 11.05 -7.44
C ILE A 74 -6.91 11.00 -8.95
N SER A 75 -7.50 9.92 -9.44
CA SER A 75 -7.80 9.75 -10.86
C SER A 75 -8.82 10.76 -11.37
N GLU A 76 -9.89 11.00 -10.62
CA GLU A 76 -10.90 12.02 -10.96
C GLU A 76 -10.28 13.41 -11.02
N ARG A 77 -9.45 13.77 -10.03
CA ARG A 77 -8.84 15.08 -9.92
C ARG A 77 -7.76 15.37 -10.96
N THR A 78 -7.01 14.34 -11.38
CA THR A 78 -5.81 14.51 -12.23
C THR A 78 -5.97 13.97 -13.65
N GLY A 79 -6.98 13.18 -13.91
CA GLY A 79 -7.15 12.45 -15.17
C GLY A 79 -6.14 11.30 -15.34
N LYS A 80 -5.36 10.93 -14.30
CA LYS A 80 -4.29 9.93 -14.38
C LYS A 80 -4.69 8.64 -13.66
N PHE A 81 -4.15 7.52 -14.10
CA PHE A 81 -4.14 6.20 -13.42
C PHE A 81 -5.49 5.48 -13.26
N GLY A 82 -6.60 6.09 -13.65
CA GLY A 82 -7.94 5.50 -13.50
C GLY A 82 -8.36 4.55 -14.63
N GLY A 83 -7.56 4.49 -15.72
CA GLY A 83 -7.94 3.83 -16.97
C GLY A 83 -8.67 4.78 -17.92
N GLU A 84 -8.48 4.57 -19.23
CA GLU A 84 -8.93 5.48 -20.30
C GLU A 84 -10.37 5.19 -20.77
N SER A 85 -10.76 3.91 -20.76
CA SER A 85 -12.11 3.48 -21.17
C SER A 85 -12.93 2.93 -20.00
N PRO A 86 -14.27 2.85 -20.14
CA PRO A 86 -15.10 2.19 -19.14
C PRO A 86 -14.68 0.75 -18.83
N GLU A 87 -14.15 0.03 -19.82
CA GLU A 87 -13.63 -1.34 -19.67
C GLU A 87 -12.39 -1.35 -18.83
N GLN A 88 -11.43 -0.47 -19.12
CA GLN A 88 -10.20 -0.32 -18.33
C GLN A 88 -10.50 0.11 -16.89
N LYS A 89 -11.43 1.04 -16.68
CA LYS A 89 -11.86 1.48 -15.33
C LYS A 89 -12.40 0.31 -14.51
N ARG A 90 -13.22 -0.58 -15.13
CA ARG A 90 -13.70 -1.80 -14.46
C ARG A 90 -12.56 -2.77 -14.13
N GLU A 91 -11.58 -2.93 -15.03
CA GLU A 91 -10.42 -3.78 -14.78
C GLU A 91 -9.53 -3.21 -13.67
N VAL A 92 -9.32 -1.90 -13.63
CA VAL A 92 -8.61 -1.24 -12.51
C VAL A 92 -9.34 -1.53 -11.19
N LEU A 93 -10.64 -1.30 -11.12
CA LEU A 93 -11.44 -1.59 -9.93
C LEU A 93 -11.36 -3.07 -9.54
N ARG A 94 -11.43 -3.99 -10.51
CA ARG A 94 -11.31 -5.44 -10.27
C ARG A 94 -9.98 -5.80 -9.60
N TRP A 95 -8.87 -5.22 -10.05
CA TRP A 95 -7.56 -5.45 -9.44
C TRP A 95 -7.42 -4.81 -8.06
N VAL A 96 -7.94 -3.60 -7.86
CA VAL A 96 -7.96 -2.94 -6.54
C VAL A 96 -8.75 -3.76 -5.52
N LEU A 97 -9.92 -4.28 -5.90
CA LEU A 97 -10.71 -5.14 -5.02
C LEU A 97 -10.02 -6.49 -4.76
N TRP A 98 -9.40 -7.08 -5.78
CA TRP A 98 -8.63 -8.32 -5.64
C TRP A 98 -7.44 -8.13 -4.70
N ASP A 99 -6.69 -7.06 -4.88
CA ASP A 99 -5.55 -6.72 -4.02
C ASP A 99 -5.99 -6.59 -2.56
N ASN A 100 -6.98 -5.76 -2.28
CA ASN A 100 -7.45 -5.54 -0.91
C ASN A 100 -7.90 -6.83 -0.23
N HIS A 101 -8.55 -7.74 -0.97
CA HIS A 101 -9.05 -9.00 -0.43
C HIS A 101 -7.97 -10.10 -0.36
N LYS A 102 -7.11 -10.23 -1.38
CA LYS A 102 -6.21 -11.38 -1.54
C LYS A 102 -4.76 -11.08 -1.19
N LEU A 103 -4.25 -9.91 -1.54
CA LEU A 103 -2.84 -9.57 -1.42
C LEU A 103 -2.57 -8.71 -0.18
N SER A 104 -2.96 -7.45 -0.21
CA SER A 104 -2.56 -6.46 0.80
C SER A 104 -3.09 -6.74 2.19
N GLY A 105 -4.33 -7.17 2.33
CA GLY A 105 -4.91 -7.52 3.63
C GLY A 105 -4.17 -8.66 4.32
N GLN A 106 -3.67 -9.62 3.55
CA GLN A 106 -2.91 -10.76 4.06
C GLN A 106 -1.42 -10.43 4.22
N ALA A 107 -0.82 -9.75 3.24
CA ALA A 107 0.58 -9.36 3.28
C ALA A 107 0.87 -8.39 4.44
N GLY A 108 0.01 -7.38 4.63
CA GLY A 108 0.11 -6.46 5.76
C GLY A 108 0.00 -7.16 7.11
N SER A 109 -0.98 -8.06 7.25
CA SER A 109 -1.14 -8.86 8.46
C SER A 109 0.05 -9.77 8.72
N LEU A 110 0.53 -10.49 7.71
CA LEU A 110 1.68 -11.38 7.85
C LEU A 110 2.94 -10.62 8.21
N ARG A 111 3.20 -9.49 7.53
CA ARG A 111 4.34 -8.62 7.81
C ARG A 111 4.29 -8.08 9.25
N PHE A 112 3.11 -7.67 9.72
CA PHE A 112 2.91 -7.23 11.11
C PHE A 112 3.27 -8.34 12.10
N LEU A 113 2.70 -9.55 11.92
CA LEU A 113 2.92 -10.66 12.83
C LEU A 113 4.39 -11.11 12.86
N MET A 114 5.08 -11.07 11.72
CA MET A 114 6.47 -11.54 11.63
C MET A 114 7.51 -10.54 12.12
N ASN A 115 7.24 -9.22 11.98
CA ASN A 115 8.29 -8.21 12.19
C ASN A 115 7.99 -7.25 13.34
N PHE A 116 6.71 -7.11 13.76
CA PHE A 116 6.30 -6.06 14.68
C PHE A 116 5.76 -6.58 16.00
N LEU A 117 5.64 -7.88 16.11
CA LEU A 117 5.41 -8.55 17.39
C LEU A 117 6.73 -9.11 17.94
N PRO A 118 6.91 -9.07 19.27
CA PRO A 118 7.97 -9.80 19.94
C PRO A 118 7.94 -11.28 19.56
N PRO A 119 9.08 -11.95 19.38
CA PRO A 119 9.15 -13.33 18.89
C PRO A 119 8.24 -14.30 19.65
N GLU A 120 8.18 -14.17 20.97
CA GLU A 120 7.39 -15.02 21.87
C GLU A 120 5.87 -14.82 21.73
N LYS A 121 5.43 -13.71 21.11
CA LYS A 121 4.01 -13.40 20.84
C LYS A 121 3.58 -13.68 19.41
N ARG A 122 4.48 -14.20 18.57
CA ARG A 122 4.18 -14.49 17.16
C ARG A 122 3.35 -15.77 17.03
N PRO A 123 2.13 -15.72 16.47
CA PRO A 123 1.26 -16.87 16.33
C PRO A 123 1.69 -17.73 15.12
N GLU A 124 2.55 -18.72 15.35
CA GLU A 124 3.16 -19.54 14.29
C GLU A 124 2.15 -20.17 13.32
N GLN A 125 1.03 -20.68 13.86
CA GLN A 125 -0.01 -21.32 13.03
C GLN A 125 -0.69 -20.32 12.10
N VAL A 126 -0.95 -19.07 12.57
CA VAL A 126 -1.54 -18.01 11.78
C VAL A 126 -0.55 -17.54 10.70
N ILE A 127 0.73 -17.41 11.07
CA ILE A 127 1.81 -17.07 10.12
C ILE A 127 1.90 -18.13 9.02
N LYS A 128 1.91 -19.41 9.37
CA LYS A 128 1.93 -20.53 8.41
C LYS A 128 0.70 -20.49 7.48
N TRP A 129 -0.47 -20.25 8.04
CA TRP A 129 -1.71 -20.17 7.27
C TRP A 129 -1.69 -18.99 6.29
N LEU A 130 -1.26 -17.80 6.73
CA LEU A 130 -1.15 -16.62 5.86
C LEU A 130 -0.14 -16.83 4.73
N LYS A 131 1.03 -17.42 5.01
CA LYS A 131 2.00 -17.80 3.98
C LYS A 131 1.39 -18.74 2.93
N GLY A 132 0.64 -19.75 3.37
CA GLY A 132 -0.04 -20.70 2.48
C GLY A 132 -1.10 -20.02 1.59
N ARG A 133 -1.74 -18.95 2.07
CA ARG A 133 -2.70 -18.16 1.28
C ARG A 133 -2.03 -17.18 0.32
N LEU A 134 -0.91 -16.61 0.70
CA LEU A 134 -0.19 -15.65 -0.13
C LEU A 134 0.57 -16.30 -1.30
N ALA A 135 1.12 -17.49 -1.14
CA ALA A 135 1.84 -18.17 -2.20
C ALA A 135 1.03 -18.28 -3.52
N PRO A 136 -0.21 -18.80 -3.54
CA PRO A 136 -1.03 -18.80 -4.77
C PRO A 136 -1.44 -17.41 -5.22
N THR A 137 -1.49 -16.41 -4.32
CA THR A 137 -1.78 -15.02 -4.66
C THR A 137 -0.63 -14.40 -5.46
N TYR A 138 0.62 -14.57 -5.00
CA TYR A 138 1.80 -14.14 -5.74
C TYR A 138 1.90 -14.85 -7.10
N ALA A 139 1.68 -16.16 -7.15
CA ALA A 139 1.66 -16.91 -8.41
C ALA A 139 0.58 -16.42 -9.39
N THR A 140 -0.55 -15.93 -8.89
CA THR A 140 -1.61 -15.34 -9.73
C THR A 140 -1.18 -14.00 -10.31
N LEU A 141 -0.58 -13.14 -9.50
CA LEU A 141 -0.06 -11.84 -9.95
C LEU A 141 1.09 -12.03 -10.95
N ASP A 142 2.03 -12.93 -10.65
CA ASP A 142 3.17 -13.22 -11.51
C ASP A 142 2.73 -13.71 -12.90
N ARG A 143 1.77 -14.67 -12.95
CA ARG A 143 1.20 -15.12 -14.23
C ARG A 143 0.47 -14.01 -14.98
N ALA A 144 -0.24 -13.13 -14.28
CA ALA A 144 -0.94 -12.02 -14.92
C ALA A 144 0.04 -11.05 -15.60
N LEU A 145 1.26 -10.91 -15.08
CA LEU A 145 2.32 -10.05 -15.58
C LEU A 145 3.24 -10.74 -16.61
N ALA A 146 3.04 -12.03 -16.91
CA ALA A 146 3.92 -12.79 -17.82
C ALA A 146 3.96 -12.23 -19.24
N SER A 147 2.85 -11.65 -19.72
CA SER A 147 2.72 -11.14 -21.11
C SER A 147 2.32 -9.66 -21.17
N ARG A 148 2.43 -8.93 -20.06
CA ARG A 148 2.07 -7.51 -20.01
C ARG A 148 3.03 -6.72 -19.14
N ASP A 149 3.17 -5.47 -19.45
CA ASP A 149 4.02 -4.53 -18.73
C ASP A 149 3.31 -3.88 -17.54
N TRP A 150 2.00 -3.70 -17.63
CA TRP A 150 1.11 -3.12 -16.63
C TRP A 150 -0.12 -4.01 -16.45
N LEU A 151 -0.75 -3.95 -15.28
CA LEU A 151 -1.93 -4.77 -14.99
C LEU A 151 -3.11 -4.40 -15.87
N VAL A 152 -3.24 -3.12 -16.25
CA VAL A 152 -4.30 -2.61 -17.12
C VAL A 152 -3.74 -1.57 -18.08
N GLY A 153 -4.00 -1.74 -19.39
CA GLY A 153 -3.59 -0.78 -20.42
C GLY A 153 -2.08 -0.77 -20.68
N ASP A 154 -1.60 0.33 -21.26
CA ASP A 154 -0.23 0.49 -21.74
C ASP A 154 0.63 1.39 -20.81
N GLY A 155 0.09 1.78 -19.67
CA GLY A 155 0.75 2.60 -18.65
C GLY A 155 0.33 2.23 -17.23
N PRO A 156 0.99 2.84 -16.21
CA PRO A 156 0.68 2.56 -14.82
C PRO A 156 -0.72 3.04 -14.46
N THR A 157 -1.43 2.20 -13.69
CA THR A 157 -2.77 2.49 -13.18
C THR A 157 -2.87 2.25 -11.68
N ASN A 158 -4.00 2.61 -11.08
CA ASN A 158 -4.28 2.31 -9.68
C ASN A 158 -4.28 0.79 -9.39
N ALA A 159 -4.47 -0.06 -10.40
CA ALA A 159 -4.30 -1.50 -10.28
C ALA A 159 -2.84 -1.84 -9.89
N ASP A 160 -1.88 -1.20 -10.54
CA ASP A 160 -0.45 -1.40 -10.28
C ASP A 160 -0.07 -0.84 -8.91
N PHE A 161 -0.48 0.39 -8.60
CA PHE A 161 -0.17 1.03 -7.31
C PHE A 161 -0.85 0.34 -6.13
N SER A 162 -2.01 -0.27 -6.32
CA SER A 162 -2.65 -1.09 -5.31
C SER A 162 -1.85 -2.37 -5.07
N CYS A 163 -1.57 -3.13 -6.11
CA CYS A 163 -0.92 -4.43 -5.99
C CYS A 163 0.55 -4.36 -5.54
N CYS A 164 1.29 -3.27 -5.83
CA CYS A 164 2.67 -3.11 -5.40
C CYS A 164 2.83 -2.63 -3.95
N GLY A 165 1.78 -2.20 -3.29
CA GLY A 165 1.81 -1.43 -2.04
C GLY A 165 2.64 -2.03 -0.90
N TYR A 166 2.75 -3.36 -0.81
CA TYR A 166 3.56 -4.06 0.18
C TYR A 166 4.87 -4.66 -0.37
N LEU A 167 5.05 -4.72 -1.68
CA LEU A 167 6.10 -5.55 -2.30
C LEU A 167 7.50 -4.89 -2.34
N TYR A 168 7.61 -3.64 -1.90
CA TYR A 168 8.90 -2.92 -1.78
C TYR A 168 9.52 -3.00 -0.38
N TYR A 169 8.78 -3.50 0.61
CA TYR A 169 9.29 -3.51 1.98
C TYR A 169 10.37 -4.56 2.18
N PRO A 170 11.48 -4.22 2.85
CA PRO A 170 12.62 -5.12 3.01
C PRO A 170 12.41 -6.17 4.11
N GLU A 171 11.46 -5.94 5.03
CA GLU A 171 11.20 -6.90 6.10
C GLU A 171 10.56 -8.17 5.55
N PRO A 172 11.02 -9.37 5.97
CA PRO A 172 10.52 -10.63 5.45
C PRO A 172 9.05 -10.85 5.81
N PHE A 173 8.23 -11.22 4.82
CA PHE A 173 6.82 -11.56 4.99
C PHE A 173 6.34 -12.63 4.02
N GLY A 174 7.27 -13.50 3.57
CA GLY A 174 6.96 -14.61 2.67
C GLY A 174 6.80 -14.21 1.20
N PHE A 175 7.33 -13.06 0.82
CA PHE A 175 7.51 -12.62 -0.57
C PHE A 175 9.01 -12.49 -0.86
N GLU A 176 9.46 -13.20 -1.88
CA GLU A 176 10.83 -13.09 -2.39
C GLU A 176 10.77 -12.77 -3.89
N ARG A 177 11.39 -11.66 -4.28
CA ARG A 177 11.37 -11.19 -5.70
C ARG A 177 11.93 -12.25 -6.65
N ALA A 178 12.98 -12.97 -6.23
CA ALA A 178 13.64 -14.01 -7.02
C ALA A 178 12.71 -15.18 -7.39
N ASP A 179 11.66 -15.44 -6.60
CA ASP A 179 10.70 -16.50 -6.86
C ASP A 179 9.61 -16.09 -7.86
N HIS A 180 9.54 -14.79 -8.21
CA HIS A 180 8.47 -14.21 -9.01
C HIS A 180 9.02 -13.25 -10.09
N PRO A 181 9.64 -13.77 -11.17
CA PRO A 181 10.40 -12.96 -12.13
C PRO A 181 9.56 -11.92 -12.89
N ASN A 182 8.27 -12.17 -13.09
CA ASN A 182 7.40 -11.19 -13.74
C ASN A 182 7.00 -10.06 -12.80
N ILE A 183 6.75 -10.36 -11.52
CA ILE A 183 6.55 -9.34 -10.48
C ILE A 183 7.83 -8.53 -10.30
N ASP A 184 8.99 -9.17 -10.26
CA ASP A 184 10.29 -8.51 -10.11
C ASP A 184 10.52 -7.46 -11.20
N ARG A 185 10.38 -7.87 -12.47
CA ARG A 185 10.48 -6.98 -13.63
C ARG A 185 9.46 -5.82 -13.57
N TRP A 186 8.24 -6.09 -13.15
CA TRP A 186 7.18 -5.09 -13.03
C TRP A 186 7.45 -4.10 -11.89
N LEU A 187 7.95 -4.55 -10.74
CA LEU A 187 8.37 -3.68 -9.65
C LEU A 187 9.51 -2.75 -10.06
N ASP A 188 10.49 -3.25 -10.82
CA ASP A 188 11.56 -2.42 -11.38
C ASP A 188 11.02 -1.37 -12.35
N ARG A 189 10.03 -1.72 -13.16
CA ARG A 189 9.37 -0.77 -14.07
C ARG A 189 8.64 0.33 -13.31
N ILE A 190 7.92 0.01 -12.23
CA ILE A 190 7.30 1.01 -11.37
C ILE A 190 8.37 1.89 -10.72
N ALA A 191 9.45 1.31 -10.23
CA ALA A 191 10.55 2.04 -9.59
C ALA A 191 11.31 2.96 -10.56
N ALA A 192 11.24 2.70 -11.85
CA ALA A 192 11.81 3.55 -12.89
C ALA A 192 10.92 4.76 -13.27
N LEU A 193 9.70 4.87 -12.74
CA LEU A 193 8.83 6.02 -13.00
C LEU A 193 9.43 7.31 -12.43
N PRO A 194 9.46 8.42 -13.20
CA PRO A 194 9.95 9.69 -12.72
C PRO A 194 9.20 10.16 -11.46
N GLY A 195 9.94 10.40 -10.38
CA GLY A 195 9.36 10.80 -9.10
C GLY A 195 9.02 9.64 -8.15
N TRP A 196 9.27 8.38 -8.55
CA TRP A 196 9.13 7.26 -7.63
C TRP A 196 10.06 7.42 -6.41
N LYS A 197 9.53 7.01 -5.26
CA LYS A 197 10.29 6.94 -4.01
C LYS A 197 9.89 5.68 -3.25
N HIS A 198 10.86 5.12 -2.54
CA HIS A 198 10.61 4.01 -1.62
C HIS A 198 9.62 4.42 -0.50
N PRO A 199 8.75 3.51 0.02
CA PRO A 199 7.79 3.84 1.09
C PRO A 199 8.39 4.61 2.27
N TYR A 200 9.57 4.21 2.75
CA TYR A 200 10.26 4.86 3.87
C TYR A 200 10.93 6.21 3.53
N GLU A 201 11.06 6.53 2.25
CA GLU A 201 11.52 7.86 1.79
C GLU A 201 10.32 8.81 1.59
N LEU A 202 9.18 8.23 1.23
CA LEU A 202 7.98 8.99 0.89
C LEU A 202 7.13 9.34 2.12
N MET A 203 7.13 8.47 3.12
CA MET A 203 6.28 8.61 4.32
C MET A 203 7.12 8.55 5.61
N PRO A 204 6.72 9.26 6.68
CA PRO A 204 7.42 9.25 7.94
C PRO A 204 7.31 7.91 8.66
N GLY A 205 8.39 7.44 9.22
CA GLY A 205 8.50 6.18 9.95
C GLY A 205 9.57 5.26 9.34
N SER A 206 10.04 4.32 10.14
CA SER A 206 10.95 3.26 9.72
C SER A 206 10.99 2.15 10.78
N PRO A 207 11.41 0.92 10.44
CA PRO A 207 11.61 -0.14 11.43
C PRO A 207 12.55 0.27 12.57
N ALA A 208 13.59 1.07 12.28
CA ALA A 208 14.55 1.56 13.26
C ALA A 208 13.91 2.45 14.35
N ASP A 209 12.82 3.13 14.06
CA ASP A 209 12.13 3.99 15.03
C ASP A 209 11.48 3.18 16.17
N ARG A 210 11.31 1.87 16.01
CA ARG A 210 10.69 0.98 17.01
C ARG A 210 11.69 0.37 17.96
N VAL A 211 12.85 -0.01 17.45
CA VAL A 211 13.93 -0.60 18.28
C VAL A 211 14.37 0.38 19.37
N ARG A 212 14.24 1.69 19.12
CA ARG A 212 14.58 2.73 20.10
C ARG A 212 13.57 2.90 21.24
N LYS A 213 12.31 2.47 21.05
CA LYS A 213 11.26 2.59 22.10
C LYS A 213 11.21 1.41 23.05
N GLU A 214 11.82 0.27 22.72
CA GLU A 214 11.87 -0.91 23.59
C GLU A 214 13.07 -0.89 24.56
N THR A 215 13.97 0.08 24.41
CA THR A 215 15.20 0.23 25.24
C THR A 215 15.11 1.38 26.28
N THR A 216 13.96 1.99 26.47
CA THR A 216 13.67 3.00 27.50
C THR A 216 12.58 2.52 28.44
#